data_242221e5941271a98f43324a9a50011b
#
_entry.id   242221e5941271a98f43324a9a50011b
#
_cell.length_a   1.000
_cell.length_b   1.000
_cell.length_c   1.000
_cell.angle_alpha   90.00
_cell.angle_beta   90.00
_cell.angle_gamma   90.00
#
_symmetry.space_group_name_H-M   'P 1'
#
loop_
_entity.id
_entity.type
_entity.pdbx_description
1 polymer ?
#
loop_
_entity_poly.entity_id
_entity_poly.type
_entity_poly.pdbx_seq_one_letter_code
_entity_poly.pdbx_strand_id
1 'polypeptide(L)' 'METVCTSEKSWQDAVETGISEASKTLRHIVGVDVLSWKGHVRDGRITEYKVNLKLAIKVEEER' A
#
# COMPACT_ATOMS: atom_id res chain seq x y z
N MET A 1 0.95 -10.58 -3.71
CA MET A 1 -0.40 -10.15 -3.35
C MET A 1 -0.57 -8.68 -3.67
N GLU A 2 -1.67 -8.30 -4.29
CA GLU A 2 -1.92 -6.92 -4.65
C GLU A 2 -3.00 -6.34 -3.78
N THR A 3 -2.85 -5.06 -3.43
CA THR A 3 -3.83 -4.37 -2.62
C THR A 3 -3.90 -2.90 -3.04
N VAL A 4 -5.04 -2.27 -2.78
CA VAL A 4 -5.27 -0.87 -3.07
C VAL A 4 -5.41 -0.14 -1.74
N CYS A 5 -4.67 0.93 -1.59
CA CYS A 5 -4.66 1.70 -0.34
C CYS A 5 -4.93 3.17 -0.64
N THR A 6 -5.63 3.83 0.27
CA THR A 6 -5.97 5.24 0.11
C THR A 6 -5.58 6.03 1.35
N SER A 7 -5.37 7.32 1.15
CA SER A 7 -5.10 8.24 2.24
C SER A 7 -5.54 9.63 1.82
N GLU A 8 -5.96 10.42 2.77
CA GLU A 8 -6.24 11.83 2.52
C GLU A 8 -5.02 12.71 2.77
N LYS A 9 -3.92 12.12 3.24
CA LYS A 9 -2.73 12.88 3.63
C LYS A 9 -1.66 12.89 2.54
N SER A 10 -1.29 11.72 2.04
CA SER A 10 -0.21 11.61 1.07
C SER A 10 -0.15 10.21 0.49
N TRP A 11 0.60 10.07 -0.62
CA TRP A 11 0.85 8.74 -1.18
C TRP A 11 1.68 7.90 -0.22
N GLN A 12 2.67 8.53 0.42
CA GLN A 12 3.49 7.79 1.37
C GLN A 12 2.65 7.27 2.54
N ASP A 13 1.73 8.10 3.03
CA ASP A 13 0.85 7.67 4.10
C ASP A 13 -0.04 6.50 3.65
N ALA A 14 -0.51 6.55 2.40
CA ALA A 14 -1.32 5.45 1.85
C ALA A 14 -0.53 4.15 1.83
N VAL A 15 0.74 4.21 1.42
CA VAL A 15 1.60 3.03 1.37
C VAL A 15 1.81 2.48 2.78
N GLU A 16 2.19 3.35 3.71
CA GLU A 16 2.52 2.91 5.07
C GLU A 16 1.31 2.35 5.79
N THR A 17 0.17 3.02 5.65
CA THR A 17 -1.07 2.55 6.25
C THR A 17 -1.48 1.21 5.65
N GLY A 18 -1.33 1.07 4.33
CA GLY A 18 -1.66 -0.17 3.65
C GLY A 18 -0.81 -1.34 4.13
N ILE A 19 0.49 -1.11 4.29
CA ILE A 19 1.39 -2.14 4.79
C ILE A 19 1.02 -2.50 6.24
N SER A 20 0.73 -1.49 7.04
CA SER A 20 0.35 -1.71 8.43
C SER A 20 -0.92 -2.56 8.54
N GLU A 21 -1.93 -2.25 7.71
CA GLU A 21 -3.17 -3.01 7.72
C GLU A 21 -2.94 -4.43 7.23
N ALA A 22 -2.16 -4.60 6.18
CA ALA A 22 -1.88 -5.94 5.64
C ALA A 22 -1.12 -6.78 6.65
N SER A 23 -0.27 -6.16 7.45
CA SER A 23 0.54 -6.86 8.44
C SER A 23 -0.29 -7.46 9.57
N LYS A 24 -1.54 -7.05 9.71
CA LYS A 24 -2.43 -7.63 10.71
C LYS A 24 -2.82 -9.06 10.36
N THR A 25 -2.84 -9.39 9.09
CA THR A 25 -3.24 -10.72 8.64
C THR A 25 -2.15 -11.48 7.90
N LEU A 26 -1.14 -10.77 7.38
CA LEU A 26 -0.06 -11.40 6.63
C LEU A 26 1.22 -11.31 7.43
N ARG A 27 1.96 -12.42 7.46
CA ARG A 27 3.26 -12.45 8.13
C ARG A 27 4.38 -12.30 7.13
N HIS A 28 5.49 -11.76 7.61
CA HIS A 28 6.73 -11.75 6.85
C HIS A 28 6.63 -10.97 5.55
N ILE A 29 5.98 -9.81 5.59
CA ILE A 29 6.01 -8.90 4.46
C ILE A 29 7.42 -8.31 4.42
N VAL A 30 8.15 -8.58 3.35
CA VAL A 30 9.55 -8.16 3.25
C VAL A 30 9.78 -7.14 2.15
N GLY A 31 8.78 -6.86 1.35
CA GLY A 31 8.94 -5.87 0.30
C GLY A 31 7.61 -5.39 -0.23
N VAL A 32 7.65 -4.26 -0.91
CA VAL A 32 6.47 -3.69 -1.54
C VAL A 32 6.90 -3.03 -2.84
N ASP A 33 6.11 -3.28 -3.89
CA ASP A 33 6.25 -2.55 -5.15
C ASP A 33 5.03 -1.66 -5.30
N VAL A 34 5.27 -0.39 -5.61
CA VAL A 34 4.18 0.52 -5.91
C VAL A 34 3.90 0.42 -7.39
N LEU A 35 2.76 -0.17 -7.73
CA LEU A 35 2.41 -0.44 -9.12
C LEU A 35 1.82 0.79 -9.81
N SER A 36 1.08 1.60 -9.08
CA SER A 36 0.52 2.82 -9.65
C SER A 36 0.18 3.80 -8.54
N TRP A 37 0.21 5.07 -8.93
CA TRP A 37 -0.09 6.20 -8.07
C TRP A 37 -1.27 6.92 -8.71
N LYS A 38 -2.30 7.20 -7.93
CA LYS A 38 -3.47 7.91 -8.43
C LYS A 38 -3.86 8.98 -7.43
N GLY A 39 -4.36 10.08 -7.95
CA GLY A 39 -4.87 11.14 -7.10
C GLY A 39 -6.25 11.53 -7.57
N HIS A 40 -7.14 11.77 -6.62
CA HIS A 40 -8.47 12.32 -6.92
C HIS A 40 -8.38 13.83 -6.78
N VAL A 41 -8.77 14.55 -7.83
CA VAL A 41 -8.65 16.00 -7.85
C VAL A 41 -10.03 16.63 -7.76
N ARG A 42 -10.14 17.63 -6.90
CA ARG A 42 -11.35 18.41 -6.77
C ARG A 42 -10.96 19.86 -6.55
N ASP A 43 -11.51 20.74 -7.38
CA ASP A 43 -11.26 22.18 -7.31
C ASP A 43 -9.77 22.52 -7.33
N GLY A 44 -9.01 21.82 -8.19
CA GLY A 44 -7.58 22.06 -8.36
C GLY A 44 -6.71 21.51 -7.25
N ARG A 45 -7.25 20.68 -6.38
CA ARG A 45 -6.51 20.09 -5.27
C ARG A 45 -6.68 18.59 -5.25
N ILE A 46 -5.65 17.89 -4.80
CA ILE A 46 -5.74 16.45 -4.59
C ILE A 46 -6.41 16.24 -3.24
N THR A 47 -7.55 15.53 -3.27
CA THR A 47 -8.32 15.26 -2.06
C THR A 47 -8.11 13.85 -1.55
N GLU A 48 -7.66 12.95 -2.40
CA GLU A 48 -7.43 11.57 -2.00
C GLU A 48 -6.27 11.01 -2.78
N TYR A 49 -5.41 10.30 -2.09
CA TYR A 49 -4.24 9.64 -2.67
C TYR A 49 -4.51 8.14 -2.67
N LYS A 50 -4.31 7.51 -3.81
CA LYS A 50 -4.56 6.07 -3.95
C LYS A 50 -3.32 5.41 -4.53
N VAL A 51 -2.92 4.28 -3.96
CA VAL A 51 -1.80 3.50 -4.46
C VAL A 51 -2.21 2.06 -4.64
N ASN A 52 -1.69 1.45 -5.70
CA ASN A 52 -1.80 0.01 -5.89
C ASN A 52 -0.45 -0.59 -5.52
N LEU A 53 -0.48 -1.54 -4.62
CA LEU A 53 0.74 -2.15 -4.09
C LEU A 53 0.78 -3.62 -4.40
N LYS A 54 1.98 -4.12 -4.65
CA LYS A 54 2.23 -5.55 -4.72
C LYS A 54 3.14 -5.90 -3.56
N LEU A 55 2.69 -6.81 -2.71
CA LEU A 55 3.42 -7.17 -1.50
C LEU A 55 4.21 -8.44 -1.73
N ALA A 56 5.45 -8.43 -1.26
CA ALA A 56 6.32 -9.59 -1.30
C ALA A 56 6.37 -10.20 0.10
N ILE A 57 6.07 -11.46 0.18
CA ILE A 57 6.01 -12.18 1.44
C ILE A 57 7.09 -13.24 1.42
N LYS A 58 7.85 -13.33 2.52
CA LYS A 58 8.85 -14.36 2.65
C LYS A 58 8.19 -15.63 3.15
N VAL A 59 8.40 -16.72 2.44
CA VAL A 59 7.88 -18.01 2.86
C VAL A 59 8.98 -18.70 3.68
N GLU A 60 8.63 -19.09 4.89
CA GLU A 60 9.57 -19.83 5.71
C GLU A 60 9.58 -21.29 5.30
N GLU A 61 10.77 -21.83 5.17
CA GLU A 61 10.94 -23.24 4.91
C GLU A 61 11.49 -23.89 6.14
N GLU A 62 10.82 -24.95 6.56
CA GLU A 62 11.31 -25.76 7.66
C GLU A 62 12.13 -26.91 7.12
N ARG A 63 13.19 -27.22 7.84
CA ARG A 63 14.11 -28.25 7.43
C ARG A 63 14.27 -29.28 8.51
#